data_e7707e343fc26aa3b0c75f882144035b
#
_entry.id   e7707e343fc26aa3b0c75f882144035b
#
_cell.length_a   1.000
_cell.length_b   1.000
_cell.length_c   1.000
_cell.angle_alpha   90.00
_cell.angle_beta   90.00
_cell.angle_gamma   90.00
#
_symmetry.space_group_name_H-M   'P 1'
#
loop_
_entity.id
_entity.type
_entity.pdbx_description
1 polymer ?
#
loop_
_entity_poly.entity_id
_entity_poly.type
_entity_poly.pdbx_seq_one_letter_code
_entity_poly.pdbx_strand_id
1 'polypeptide(L)'
;GLPGRTLSELVREWGADLTGRAPLVDGRFPLLIKFLDARETLSVQVHPTEAVARRLGGRVRVKHEAWYVVDAAPGAVIYRGVKAGVDEAALRSAIAAGRVEPLLNRVPARKGHCYYLPSGTLHALGAGVVVAEVQTPSDVTYRVDDWGRVDPQTGAPRQLHIEEAMPCITYTAGPATGERVEHTASVWTTVSSLVQCESFVIERVRMVEGVEQASPHQELVIWIVLAGRGTIRGSGFAALDFAVGDTVLIPAALRDGSVVTHAPCMWLEVTVPIASDLAGFERPSAEELRRAAPGYVQLGVNRPTDAAPPGEKTSG
;
A
#
# COMPACT_ATOMS: atom_id res chain seq x y z
N GLY A 1 -16.76 -2.28 18.18
CA GLY A 1 -15.39 -2.04 18.63
C GLY A 1 -15.19 -2.27 20.12
N LEU A 2 -13.98 -2.18 20.58
CA LEU A 2 -13.60 -2.32 21.99
C LEU A 2 -13.17 -0.94 22.51
N PRO A 3 -14.11 -0.10 22.98
CA PRO A 3 -13.79 1.27 23.38
C PRO A 3 -12.78 1.29 24.53
N GLY A 4 -11.81 2.22 24.45
CA GLY A 4 -10.79 2.39 25.48
C GLY A 4 -9.63 1.38 25.44
N ARG A 5 -9.64 0.41 24.53
CA ARG A 5 -8.56 -0.55 24.36
C ARG A 5 -7.59 -0.10 23.26
N THR A 6 -6.31 -0.19 23.51
CA THR A 6 -5.28 0.05 22.49
C THR A 6 -4.96 -1.23 21.72
N LEU A 7 -4.52 -1.07 20.46
CA LEU A 7 -4.08 -2.20 19.65
C LEU A 7 -2.91 -2.96 20.31
N SER A 8 -1.99 -2.25 20.97
CA SER A 8 -0.89 -2.86 21.71
C SER A 8 -1.35 -3.73 22.89
N GLU A 9 -2.45 -3.37 23.56
CA GLU A 9 -3.06 -4.20 24.60
C GLU A 9 -3.67 -5.46 24.00
N LEU A 10 -4.41 -5.31 22.88
CA LEU A 10 -5.03 -6.45 22.20
C LEU A 10 -3.98 -7.44 21.67
N VAL A 11 -2.87 -6.96 21.10
CA VAL A 11 -1.75 -7.81 20.65
C VAL A 11 -1.20 -8.63 21.81
N ARG A 12 -1.01 -8.03 23.00
CA ARG A 12 -0.49 -8.72 24.17
C ARG A 12 -1.47 -9.73 24.77
N GLU A 13 -2.76 -9.40 24.76
CA GLU A 13 -3.80 -10.21 25.38
C GLU A 13 -4.24 -11.37 24.48
N TRP A 14 -4.45 -11.10 23.19
CA TRP A 14 -4.99 -12.09 22.26
C TRP A 14 -3.89 -12.84 21.50
N GLY A 15 -2.68 -12.28 21.39
CA GLY A 15 -1.56 -12.95 20.73
C GLY A 15 -1.92 -13.49 19.37
N ALA A 16 -1.74 -14.81 19.17
CA ALA A 16 -2.03 -15.47 17.91
C ALA A 16 -3.52 -15.53 17.53
N ASP A 17 -4.44 -15.37 18.46
CA ASP A 17 -5.87 -15.26 18.14
C ASP A 17 -6.16 -13.98 17.34
N LEU A 18 -5.38 -12.92 17.60
CA LEU A 18 -5.45 -11.69 16.83
C LEU A 18 -4.66 -11.77 15.54
N THR A 19 -3.38 -12.15 15.64
CA THR A 19 -2.41 -11.97 14.55
C THR A 19 -2.20 -13.20 13.67
N GLY A 20 -2.71 -14.36 14.08
CA GLY A 20 -2.43 -15.62 13.39
C GLY A 20 -0.94 -15.92 13.41
N ARG A 21 -0.39 -16.23 12.24
CA ARG A 21 1.04 -16.44 12.00
C ARG A 21 1.77 -15.18 11.55
N ALA A 22 1.07 -14.04 11.42
CA ALA A 22 1.70 -12.79 11.00
C ALA A 22 2.83 -12.39 11.99
N PRO A 23 4.05 -12.15 11.49
CA PRO A 23 5.17 -11.81 12.35
C PRO A 23 4.96 -10.44 12.98
N LEU A 24 5.12 -10.36 14.30
CA LEU A 24 5.18 -9.08 15.01
C LEU A 24 6.53 -8.40 14.75
N VAL A 25 6.53 -7.08 14.68
CA VAL A 25 7.75 -6.28 14.56
C VAL A 25 8.15 -5.78 15.96
N ASP A 26 9.18 -6.38 16.57
CA ASP A 26 9.61 -6.15 17.96
C ASP A 26 8.44 -6.23 18.97
N GLY A 27 7.61 -7.27 18.84
CA GLY A 27 6.46 -7.49 19.70
C GLY A 27 5.29 -6.52 19.47
N ARG A 28 5.34 -5.71 18.39
CA ARG A 28 4.30 -4.75 18.02
C ARG A 28 3.53 -5.22 16.80
N PHE A 29 2.34 -4.67 16.62
CA PHE A 29 1.53 -4.86 15.43
C PHE A 29 2.34 -4.54 14.16
N PRO A 30 2.29 -5.37 13.11
CA PRO A 30 3.23 -5.31 12.00
C PRO A 30 2.99 -4.18 11.00
N LEU A 31 1.87 -3.48 11.10
CA LEU A 31 1.47 -2.42 10.16
C LEU A 31 1.06 -1.14 10.89
N LEU A 32 1.17 -0.04 10.19
CA LEU A 32 0.57 1.25 10.55
C LEU A 32 -0.27 1.74 9.38
N ILE A 33 -1.52 2.08 9.66
CA ILE A 33 -2.48 2.58 8.67
C ILE A 33 -2.86 4.00 9.04
N LYS A 34 -2.91 4.89 8.04
CA LYS A 34 -3.26 6.30 8.19
C LYS A 34 -4.10 6.77 7.02
N PHE A 35 -4.91 7.78 7.25
CA PHE A 35 -5.40 8.67 6.21
C PHE A 35 -4.59 9.97 6.25
N LEU A 36 -4.06 10.39 5.10
CA LEU A 36 -3.35 11.64 4.94
C LEU A 36 -4.14 12.54 4.00
N ASP A 37 -4.51 13.72 4.49
CA ASP A 37 -5.11 14.81 3.72
C ASP A 37 -4.05 15.90 3.54
N ALA A 38 -3.39 15.90 2.38
CA ALA A 38 -2.29 16.82 2.09
C ALA A 38 -2.84 18.16 1.58
N ARG A 39 -3.15 19.09 2.47
CA ARG A 39 -3.53 20.46 2.11
C ARG A 39 -2.38 21.23 1.47
N GLU A 40 -1.15 20.88 1.84
CA GLU A 40 0.10 21.39 1.26
C GLU A 40 0.98 20.22 0.85
N THR A 41 1.90 20.43 -0.11
CA THR A 41 2.87 19.41 -0.49
C THR A 41 3.72 19.02 0.71
N LEU A 42 3.75 17.74 1.06
CA LEU A 42 4.56 17.25 2.17
C LEU A 42 6.05 17.32 1.81
N SER A 43 6.94 17.26 2.83
CA SER A 43 8.39 17.29 2.59
C SER A 43 8.84 16.16 1.66
N VAL A 44 9.88 16.44 0.87
CA VAL A 44 10.58 15.41 0.13
C VAL A 44 11.38 14.56 1.12
N GLN A 45 11.14 13.27 1.14
CA GLN A 45 11.65 12.37 2.16
C GLN A 45 12.05 11.00 1.60
N VAL A 46 12.90 10.32 2.35
CA VAL A 46 13.30 8.94 2.08
C VAL A 46 13.38 8.16 3.39
N HIS A 47 13.21 6.84 3.29
CA HIS A 47 13.30 5.93 4.41
C HIS A 47 14.50 4.99 4.30
N PRO A 48 15.06 4.53 5.44
CA PRO A 48 16.21 3.63 5.45
C PRO A 48 15.94 2.36 4.66
N THR A 49 16.86 2.00 3.78
CA THR A 49 16.87 0.68 3.12
C THR A 49 17.33 -0.40 4.09
N GLU A 50 17.09 -1.67 3.76
CA GLU A 50 17.58 -2.79 4.57
C GLU A 50 19.11 -2.76 4.75
N ALA A 51 19.85 -2.39 3.71
CA ALA A 51 21.30 -2.28 3.78
C ALA A 51 21.74 -1.23 4.81
N VAL A 52 21.06 -0.09 4.85
CA VAL A 52 21.31 0.98 5.83
C VAL A 52 20.87 0.54 7.23
N ALA A 53 19.69 -0.07 7.35
CA ALA A 53 19.20 -0.56 8.65
C ALA A 53 20.15 -1.59 9.26
N ARG A 54 20.64 -2.54 8.48
CA ARG A 54 21.66 -3.52 8.92
C ARG A 54 22.96 -2.85 9.33
N ARG A 55 23.48 -1.90 8.55
CA ARG A 55 24.71 -1.16 8.87
C ARG A 55 24.60 -0.39 10.18
N LEU A 56 23.42 0.14 10.49
CA LEU A 56 23.14 0.86 11.72
C LEU A 56 22.77 -0.05 12.89
N GLY A 57 22.95 -1.38 12.75
CA GLY A 57 22.74 -2.35 13.83
C GLY A 57 21.32 -2.41 14.36
N GLY A 58 20.33 -2.24 13.52
CA GLY A 58 18.91 -2.29 13.88
C GLY A 58 18.38 -1.06 14.65
N ARG A 59 19.19 -0.01 14.79
CA ARG A 59 18.76 1.26 15.42
C ARG A 59 17.70 2.00 14.62
N VAL A 60 17.62 1.73 13.32
CA VAL A 60 16.58 2.22 12.41
C VAL A 60 15.93 1.04 11.71
N ARG A 61 14.69 1.19 11.31
CA ARG A 61 13.92 0.18 10.60
C ARG A 61 13.64 0.62 9.18
N VAL A 62 13.49 -0.37 8.31
CA VAL A 62 12.94 -0.15 6.97
C VAL A 62 11.52 0.40 7.08
N LYS A 63 11.12 1.19 6.09
CA LYS A 63 9.78 1.73 6.02
C LYS A 63 9.28 1.62 4.59
N HIS A 64 8.60 0.51 4.31
CA HIS A 64 7.84 0.32 3.10
C HIS A 64 6.49 0.98 3.25
N GLU A 65 6.04 1.68 2.23
CA GLU A 65 4.76 2.36 2.22
C GLU A 65 3.98 2.05 0.94
N ALA A 66 2.68 2.12 1.03
CA ALA A 66 1.79 2.15 -0.12
C ALA A 66 0.73 3.23 0.08
N TRP A 67 0.49 4.03 -0.95
CA TRP A 67 -0.51 5.09 -0.96
C TRP A 67 -1.63 4.76 -1.93
N TYR A 68 -2.80 4.47 -1.40
CA TYR A 68 -4.01 4.39 -2.22
C TYR A 68 -4.66 5.76 -2.27
N VAL A 69 -4.81 6.33 -3.47
CA VAL A 69 -5.41 7.64 -3.65
C VAL A 69 -6.93 7.55 -3.45
N VAL A 70 -7.40 8.07 -2.33
CA VAL A 70 -8.82 8.14 -1.98
C VAL A 70 -9.49 9.28 -2.73
N ASP A 71 -8.79 10.43 -2.82
CA ASP A 71 -9.24 11.59 -3.58
C ASP A 71 -8.05 12.44 -4.04
N ALA A 72 -8.22 13.22 -5.11
CA ALA A 72 -7.19 14.10 -5.62
C ALA A 72 -7.80 15.31 -6.34
N ALA A 73 -7.32 16.50 -6.01
CA ALA A 73 -7.68 17.71 -6.70
C ALA A 73 -7.19 17.66 -8.17
N PRO A 74 -7.85 18.38 -9.09
CA PRO A 74 -7.38 18.49 -10.48
C PRO A 74 -5.93 18.95 -10.57
N GLY A 75 -5.09 18.20 -11.28
CA GLY A 75 -3.67 18.50 -11.46
C GLY A 75 -2.76 18.12 -10.28
N ALA A 76 -3.30 17.56 -9.20
CA ALA A 76 -2.50 17.09 -8.07
C ALA A 76 -1.54 15.98 -8.48
N VAL A 77 -0.38 15.93 -7.83
CA VAL A 77 0.71 15.01 -8.18
C VAL A 77 1.28 14.33 -6.95
N ILE A 78 1.94 13.20 -7.18
CA ILE A 78 2.80 12.52 -6.24
C ILE A 78 4.22 12.60 -6.82
N TYR A 79 5.20 12.92 -5.98
CA TYR A 79 6.61 12.82 -6.36
C TYR A 79 7.11 11.44 -5.96
N ARG A 80 7.73 10.70 -6.92
CA ARG A 80 8.13 9.30 -6.69
C ARG A 80 9.41 8.96 -7.42
N GLY A 81 10.51 8.89 -6.68
CA GLY A 81 11.85 8.64 -7.20
C GLY A 81 12.44 9.84 -7.93
N VAL A 82 13.70 9.71 -8.27
CA VAL A 82 14.45 10.70 -9.07
C VAL A 82 14.37 10.39 -10.56
N LYS A 83 14.54 11.40 -11.40
CA LYS A 83 14.61 11.22 -12.86
C LYS A 83 15.83 10.40 -13.26
N ALA A 84 15.76 9.75 -14.42
CA ALA A 84 16.88 9.03 -14.98
C ALA A 84 18.11 9.95 -15.15
N GLY A 85 19.30 9.44 -14.78
CA GLY A 85 20.55 10.20 -14.86
C GLY A 85 20.84 11.13 -13.68
N VAL A 86 19.93 11.24 -12.71
CA VAL A 86 20.20 11.93 -11.44
C VAL A 86 21.08 11.04 -10.57
N ASP A 87 22.21 11.58 -10.11
CA ASP A 87 23.10 10.96 -9.14
C ASP A 87 23.13 11.74 -7.82
N GLU A 88 23.91 11.25 -6.86
CA GLU A 88 24.04 11.87 -5.53
C GLU A 88 24.60 13.28 -5.64
N ALA A 89 25.58 13.54 -6.51
CA ALA A 89 26.22 14.85 -6.65
C ALA A 89 25.23 15.89 -7.18
N ALA A 90 24.45 15.53 -8.21
CA ALA A 90 23.40 16.37 -8.74
C ALA A 90 22.31 16.66 -7.71
N LEU A 91 21.90 15.65 -6.94
CA LEU A 91 20.89 15.82 -5.89
C LEU A 91 21.41 16.73 -4.77
N ARG A 92 22.62 16.54 -4.26
CA ARG A 92 23.24 17.40 -3.24
C ARG A 92 23.33 18.84 -3.71
N SER A 93 23.73 19.08 -4.96
CA SER A 93 23.78 20.40 -5.56
C SER A 93 22.40 21.06 -5.63
N ALA A 94 21.38 20.30 -6.02
CA ALA A 94 20.01 20.78 -6.09
C ALA A 94 19.43 21.14 -4.70
N ILE A 95 19.71 20.31 -3.68
CA ILE A 95 19.33 20.59 -2.29
C ILE A 95 19.96 21.89 -1.81
N ALA A 96 21.28 22.05 -1.99
CA ALA A 96 21.99 23.26 -1.59
C ALA A 96 21.45 24.52 -2.28
N ALA A 97 20.93 24.37 -3.49
CA ALA A 97 20.32 25.44 -4.28
C ALA A 97 18.81 25.64 -4.02
N GLY A 98 18.18 24.81 -3.15
CA GLY A 98 16.72 24.82 -2.93
C GLY A 98 15.90 24.50 -4.19
N ARG A 99 16.41 23.64 -5.06
CA ARG A 99 15.81 23.30 -6.37
C ARG A 99 15.75 21.80 -6.61
N VAL A 100 15.16 21.04 -5.69
CA VAL A 100 15.05 19.57 -5.77
C VAL A 100 13.96 19.14 -6.74
N GLU A 101 12.84 19.86 -6.83
CA GLU A 101 11.67 19.47 -7.61
C GLU A 101 11.99 19.09 -9.07
N PRO A 102 12.81 19.82 -9.84
CA PRO A 102 13.12 19.44 -11.21
C PRO A 102 13.78 18.08 -11.39
N LEU A 103 14.38 17.53 -10.33
CA LEU A 103 15.02 16.21 -10.33
C LEU A 103 14.06 15.07 -10.00
N LEU A 104 12.86 15.36 -9.51
CA LEU A 104 11.89 14.35 -9.10
C LEU A 104 10.98 13.94 -10.25
N ASN A 105 10.56 12.66 -10.24
CA ASN A 105 9.49 12.20 -11.12
C ASN A 105 8.15 12.68 -10.55
N ARG A 106 7.38 13.41 -11.35
CA ARG A 106 6.02 13.84 -11.04
C ARG A 106 5.04 12.83 -11.64
N VAL A 107 4.24 12.22 -10.82
CA VAL A 107 3.21 11.26 -11.21
C VAL A 107 1.84 11.86 -10.93
N PRO A 108 0.92 11.94 -11.89
CA PRO A 108 -0.43 12.44 -11.65
C PRO A 108 -1.14 11.61 -10.56
N ALA A 109 -1.60 12.25 -9.50
CA ALA A 109 -2.43 11.60 -8.50
C ALA A 109 -3.83 11.35 -9.09
N ARG A 110 -4.25 10.09 -9.13
CA ARG A 110 -5.57 9.72 -9.67
C ARG A 110 -6.31 8.86 -8.66
N LYS A 111 -7.54 9.24 -8.34
CA LYS A 111 -8.41 8.46 -7.46
C LYS A 111 -8.45 6.98 -7.87
N GLY A 112 -8.30 6.11 -6.90
CA GLY A 112 -8.29 4.66 -7.10
C GLY A 112 -6.96 4.07 -7.58
N HIS A 113 -5.91 4.88 -7.79
CA HIS A 113 -4.56 4.38 -8.03
C HIS A 113 -3.86 4.06 -6.71
N CYS A 114 -2.99 3.06 -6.73
CA CYS A 114 -2.15 2.70 -5.60
C CYS A 114 -0.68 2.80 -6.01
N TYR A 115 0.13 3.42 -5.16
CA TYR A 115 1.56 3.64 -5.39
C TYR A 115 2.36 2.96 -4.29
N TYR A 116 3.12 1.94 -4.65
CA TYR A 116 4.06 1.30 -3.73
C TYR A 116 5.35 2.13 -3.68
N LEU A 117 5.80 2.43 -2.48
CA LEU A 117 6.99 3.22 -2.13
C LEU A 117 7.93 2.34 -1.30
N PRO A 118 8.73 1.47 -1.94
CA PRO A 118 9.73 0.71 -1.19
C PRO A 118 10.71 1.64 -0.49
N SER A 119 11.25 1.20 0.65
CA SER A 119 12.34 1.88 1.33
C SER A 119 13.44 2.27 0.34
N GLY A 120 13.98 3.48 0.46
CA GLY A 120 14.94 4.03 -0.49
C GLY A 120 14.34 4.84 -1.63
N THR A 121 13.04 4.82 -1.82
CA THR A 121 12.37 5.69 -2.79
C THR A 121 12.27 7.10 -2.24
N LEU A 122 12.86 8.08 -2.90
CA LEU A 122 12.68 9.51 -2.60
C LEU A 122 11.25 9.91 -3.02
N HIS A 123 10.45 10.49 -2.12
CA HIS A 123 9.05 10.76 -2.42
C HIS A 123 8.49 11.96 -1.66
N ALA A 124 7.37 12.50 -2.18
CA ALA A 124 6.55 13.49 -1.50
C ALA A 124 5.10 13.38 -1.95
N LEU A 125 4.16 13.59 -1.03
CA LEU A 125 2.74 13.71 -1.33
C LEU A 125 2.42 15.15 -1.69
N GLY A 126 1.92 15.39 -2.90
CA GLY A 126 1.57 16.72 -3.38
C GLY A 126 0.30 17.25 -2.73
N ALA A 127 0.17 18.57 -2.75
CA ALA A 127 -1.03 19.26 -2.26
C ALA A 127 -2.30 18.79 -2.98
N GLY A 128 -3.41 18.72 -2.25
CA GLY A 128 -4.71 18.33 -2.75
C GLY A 128 -4.89 16.80 -2.95
N VAL A 129 -3.99 16.00 -2.40
CA VAL A 129 -4.10 14.53 -2.46
C VAL A 129 -4.53 13.98 -1.12
N VAL A 130 -5.54 13.11 -1.12
CA VAL A 130 -5.95 12.32 0.04
C VAL A 130 -5.61 10.85 -0.21
N VAL A 131 -4.85 10.24 0.69
CA VAL A 131 -4.46 8.84 0.58
C VAL A 131 -4.81 8.04 1.82
N ALA A 132 -5.13 6.76 1.62
CA ALA A 132 -4.98 5.73 2.63
C ALA A 132 -3.55 5.18 2.51
N GLU A 133 -2.76 5.36 3.56
CA GLU A 133 -1.39 4.88 3.66
C GLU A 133 -1.35 3.57 4.44
N VAL A 134 -0.70 2.57 3.87
CA VAL A 134 -0.32 1.34 4.56
C VAL A 134 1.19 1.29 4.63
N GLN A 135 1.75 1.16 5.82
CA GLN A 135 3.21 1.12 6.01
C GLN A 135 3.64 0.11 7.07
N THR A 136 4.90 -0.28 7.00
CA THR A 136 5.56 -0.99 8.12
C THR A 136 5.71 -0.07 9.33
N PRO A 137 5.72 -0.60 10.57
CA PRO A 137 5.71 0.20 11.79
C PRO A 137 7.07 0.86 12.07
N SER A 138 7.38 1.89 11.31
CA SER A 138 8.58 2.72 11.47
C SER A 138 8.19 4.19 11.35
N ASP A 139 8.74 5.03 12.20
CA ASP A 139 8.59 6.47 12.22
C ASP A 139 9.82 7.22 11.66
N VAL A 140 10.84 6.45 11.23
CA VAL A 140 12.07 7.04 10.71
C VAL A 140 11.84 7.66 9.33
N THR A 141 12.04 8.97 9.27
CA THR A 141 11.89 9.77 8.05
C THR A 141 13.08 10.70 7.91
N TYR A 142 13.83 10.57 6.83
CA TYR A 142 14.91 11.48 6.48
C TYR A 142 14.40 12.52 5.48
N ARG A 143 14.24 13.76 5.96
CA ARG A 143 13.78 14.90 5.16
C ARG A 143 14.93 15.44 4.34
N VAL A 144 14.69 15.55 3.03
CA VAL A 144 15.68 16.01 2.04
C VAL A 144 15.40 17.44 1.60
N ASP A 145 14.12 17.81 1.50
CA ASP A 145 13.68 19.15 1.15
C ASP A 145 12.32 19.43 1.80
N ASP A 146 12.06 20.68 2.13
CA ASP A 146 10.80 21.10 2.74
C ASP A 146 10.16 22.30 2.03
N TRP A 147 10.48 22.48 0.75
CA TRP A 147 9.90 23.53 -0.11
C TRP A 147 10.14 24.95 0.43
N GLY A 148 11.22 25.16 1.20
CA GLY A 148 11.54 26.44 1.82
C GLY A 148 10.60 26.85 2.96
N ARG A 149 9.78 25.94 3.48
CA ARG A 149 8.85 26.26 4.57
C ARG A 149 9.57 26.50 5.88
N VAL A 150 8.97 27.38 6.67
CA VAL A 150 9.34 27.64 8.06
C VAL A 150 8.21 27.15 8.98
N ASP A 151 8.59 26.66 10.14
CA ASP A 151 7.64 26.26 11.17
C ASP A 151 6.94 27.52 11.72
N PRO A 152 5.60 27.60 11.68
CA PRO A 152 4.85 28.78 12.12
C PRO A 152 5.04 29.12 13.59
N GLN A 153 5.39 28.12 14.43
CA GLN A 153 5.55 28.33 15.87
C GLN A 153 6.95 28.83 16.22
N THR A 154 7.98 28.33 15.51
CA THR A 154 9.38 28.65 15.81
C THR A 154 9.97 29.69 14.86
N GLY A 155 9.36 29.94 13.69
CA GLY A 155 9.89 30.78 12.63
C GLY A 155 11.15 30.22 11.96
N ALA A 156 11.55 29.00 12.28
CA ALA A 156 12.75 28.35 11.76
C ALA A 156 12.39 27.28 10.71
N PRO A 157 13.28 27.02 9.72
CA PRO A 157 13.14 25.87 8.83
C PRO A 157 13.15 24.57 9.61
N ARG A 158 12.37 23.58 9.18
CA ARG A 158 12.45 22.23 9.74
C ARG A 158 13.80 21.59 9.38
N GLN A 159 14.33 20.81 10.31
CA GLN A 159 15.62 20.12 10.12
C GLN A 159 15.58 19.22 8.88
N LEU A 160 16.62 19.31 8.04
CA LEU A 160 16.92 18.37 6.97
C LEU A 160 17.91 17.31 7.47
N HIS A 161 17.84 16.11 6.90
CA HIS A 161 18.63 14.94 7.31
C HIS A 161 19.44 14.45 6.10
N ILE A 162 20.26 15.34 5.53
CA ILE A 162 20.90 15.09 4.23
C ILE A 162 21.89 13.92 4.29
N GLU A 163 22.74 13.90 5.32
CA GLU A 163 23.77 12.87 5.43
C GLU A 163 23.20 11.49 5.75
N GLU A 164 22.08 11.43 6.46
CA GLU A 164 21.36 10.20 6.73
C GLU A 164 20.54 9.74 5.52
N ALA A 165 20.03 10.69 4.73
CA ALA A 165 19.20 10.42 3.56
C ALA A 165 20.01 9.85 2.39
N MET A 166 21.16 10.45 2.06
CA MET A 166 21.93 10.10 0.86
C MET A 166 22.21 8.59 0.72
N PRO A 167 22.71 7.89 1.75
CA PRO A 167 22.96 6.44 1.64
C PRO A 167 21.67 5.60 1.53
N CYS A 168 20.50 6.20 1.78
CA CYS A 168 19.22 5.49 1.66
C CYS A 168 18.63 5.57 0.26
N ILE A 169 18.99 6.58 -0.54
CA ILE A 169 18.31 6.87 -1.81
C ILE A 169 18.69 5.84 -2.89
N THR A 170 17.67 5.30 -3.53
CA THR A 170 17.78 4.48 -4.72
C THR A 170 17.67 5.39 -5.95
N TYR A 171 18.79 5.53 -6.68
CA TYR A 171 18.89 6.40 -7.86
C TYR A 171 18.41 5.75 -9.16
N THR A 172 17.83 4.57 -9.10
CA THR A 172 17.17 3.92 -10.24
C THR A 172 15.77 4.46 -10.44
N ALA A 173 15.31 4.54 -11.68
CA ALA A 173 13.92 4.85 -11.96
C ALA A 173 13.02 3.87 -11.18
N GLY A 174 12.14 4.42 -10.35
CA GLY A 174 11.24 3.60 -9.55
C GLY A 174 10.39 2.69 -10.46
N PRO A 175 9.96 1.53 -9.98
CA PRO A 175 9.13 0.63 -10.76
C PRO A 175 7.87 1.37 -11.25
N ALA A 176 7.45 1.07 -12.48
CA ALA A 176 6.19 1.54 -13.01
C ALA A 176 5.07 1.20 -12.01
N THR A 177 4.00 1.99 -12.01
CA THR A 177 2.76 1.64 -11.28
C THR A 177 2.41 0.22 -11.68
N GLY A 178 2.38 -0.72 -10.73
CA GLY A 178 2.13 -2.13 -11.02
C GLY A 178 0.83 -2.29 -11.80
N GLU A 179 0.83 -3.14 -12.82
CA GLU A 179 -0.37 -3.51 -13.53
C GLU A 179 -1.37 -4.11 -12.53
N ARG A 180 -2.58 -3.60 -12.55
CA ARG A 180 -3.68 -4.12 -11.75
C ARG A 180 -4.13 -5.44 -12.36
N VAL A 181 -3.93 -6.52 -11.66
CA VAL A 181 -4.56 -7.81 -12.01
C VAL A 181 -5.93 -7.83 -11.34
N GLU A 182 -6.99 -7.72 -12.12
CA GLU A 182 -8.36 -7.92 -11.62
C GLU A 182 -8.76 -9.37 -11.83
N HIS A 183 -9.34 -9.98 -10.81
CA HIS A 183 -9.96 -11.30 -10.91
C HIS A 183 -11.32 -11.28 -10.22
N THR A 184 -12.22 -12.10 -10.71
CA THR A 184 -13.54 -12.26 -10.12
C THR A 184 -13.46 -13.36 -9.07
N ALA A 185 -13.60 -13.00 -7.80
CA ALA A 185 -13.59 -13.98 -6.69
C ALA A 185 -14.93 -14.72 -6.58
N SER A 186 -16.04 -14.08 -6.97
CA SER A 186 -17.38 -14.68 -7.08
C SER A 186 -18.23 -13.90 -8.05
N VAL A 187 -19.46 -14.34 -8.31
CA VAL A 187 -20.43 -13.59 -9.13
C VAL A 187 -20.73 -12.19 -8.54
N TRP A 188 -20.51 -12.05 -7.24
CA TRP A 188 -20.86 -10.85 -6.46
C TRP A 188 -19.65 -10.02 -6.03
N THR A 189 -18.44 -10.56 -6.17
CA THR A 189 -17.22 -9.99 -5.60
C THR A 189 -16.09 -9.95 -6.63
N THR A 190 -15.54 -8.76 -6.83
CA THR A 190 -14.34 -8.55 -7.65
C THR A 190 -13.18 -8.15 -6.76
N VAL A 191 -12.03 -8.77 -6.97
CA VAL A 191 -10.78 -8.47 -6.25
C VAL A 191 -9.75 -7.97 -7.24
N SER A 192 -9.07 -6.88 -6.90
CA SER A 192 -7.97 -6.32 -7.70
C SER A 192 -6.71 -6.30 -6.85
N SER A 193 -5.66 -7.01 -7.26
CA SER A 193 -4.37 -6.92 -6.60
C SER A 193 -3.72 -5.57 -6.89
N LEU A 194 -3.34 -4.83 -5.86
CA LEU A 194 -2.77 -3.49 -5.95
C LEU A 194 -1.27 -3.47 -5.61
N VAL A 195 -0.90 -4.10 -4.51
CA VAL A 195 0.48 -4.18 -4.01
C VAL A 195 0.72 -5.56 -3.42
N GLN A 196 1.86 -6.13 -3.73
CA GLN A 196 2.38 -7.32 -3.08
C GLN A 196 3.86 -7.11 -2.78
N CYS A 197 4.21 -7.11 -1.51
CA CYS A 197 5.59 -7.03 -1.05
C CYS A 197 5.78 -7.99 0.15
N GLU A 198 7.00 -8.07 0.65
CA GLU A 198 7.32 -8.94 1.79
C GLU A 198 6.66 -8.53 3.11
N SER A 199 6.21 -7.27 3.23
CA SER A 199 5.66 -6.72 4.47
C SER A 199 4.13 -6.68 4.48
N PHE A 200 3.49 -6.55 3.32
CA PHE A 200 2.04 -6.51 3.19
C PHE A 200 1.57 -6.82 1.77
N VAL A 201 0.35 -7.28 1.68
CA VAL A 201 -0.43 -7.39 0.44
C VAL A 201 -1.62 -6.44 0.56
N ILE A 202 -1.93 -5.72 -0.50
CA ILE A 202 -3.10 -4.84 -0.59
C ILE A 202 -3.92 -5.26 -1.79
N GLU A 203 -5.16 -5.62 -1.53
CA GLU A 203 -6.16 -5.91 -2.55
C GLU A 203 -7.33 -4.93 -2.42
N ARG A 204 -7.94 -4.58 -3.54
CA ARG A 204 -9.18 -3.82 -3.55
C ARG A 204 -10.33 -4.78 -3.82
N VAL A 205 -11.20 -4.92 -2.85
CA VAL A 205 -12.41 -5.73 -2.91
C VAL A 205 -13.60 -4.84 -3.24
N ARG A 206 -14.41 -5.27 -4.21
CA ARG A 206 -15.72 -4.68 -4.49
C ARG A 206 -16.77 -5.76 -4.37
N MET A 207 -17.87 -5.45 -3.70
CA MET A 207 -18.98 -6.35 -3.48
C MET A 207 -20.30 -5.65 -3.79
N VAL A 208 -21.20 -6.32 -4.51
CA VAL A 208 -22.52 -5.77 -4.82
C VAL A 208 -23.41 -5.70 -3.58
N GLU A 209 -24.49 -4.93 -3.67
CA GLU A 209 -25.46 -4.78 -2.59
C GLU A 209 -26.31 -6.06 -2.39
N GLY A 210 -26.78 -6.26 -1.15
CA GLY A 210 -27.76 -7.29 -0.82
C GLY A 210 -27.22 -8.72 -0.78
N VAL A 211 -25.90 -8.87 -0.67
CA VAL A 211 -25.26 -10.19 -0.64
C VAL A 211 -24.75 -10.50 0.76
N GLU A 212 -24.93 -11.73 1.18
CA GLU A 212 -24.19 -12.31 2.31
C GLU A 212 -23.16 -13.30 1.76
N GLN A 213 -21.90 -13.08 2.09
CA GLN A 213 -20.79 -13.94 1.66
C GLN A 213 -19.93 -14.31 2.84
N ALA A 214 -19.58 -15.60 2.94
CA ALA A 214 -18.56 -16.04 3.88
C ALA A 214 -17.22 -15.36 3.59
N SER A 215 -16.56 -14.92 4.65
CA SER A 215 -15.26 -14.26 4.62
C SER A 215 -14.31 -14.98 5.58
N PRO A 216 -13.97 -16.25 5.30
CA PRO A 216 -13.17 -17.08 6.20
C PRO A 216 -11.70 -16.66 6.05
N HIS A 217 -11.23 -15.84 6.97
CA HIS A 217 -9.81 -15.54 7.09
C HIS A 217 -9.17 -16.50 8.11
N GLN A 218 -7.93 -16.92 7.83
CA GLN A 218 -7.14 -17.72 8.75
C GLN A 218 -5.99 -16.93 9.39
N GLU A 219 -5.79 -15.74 8.87
CA GLU A 219 -4.76 -14.79 9.31
C GLU A 219 -5.40 -13.44 9.58
N LEU A 220 -4.62 -12.55 10.17
CA LEU A 220 -4.98 -11.16 10.38
C LEU A 220 -5.35 -10.47 9.07
N VAL A 221 -6.50 -9.81 9.04
CA VAL A 221 -6.93 -8.98 7.91
C VAL A 221 -7.37 -7.61 8.39
N ILE A 222 -7.06 -6.59 7.62
CA ILE A 222 -7.52 -5.23 7.89
C ILE A 222 -8.32 -4.75 6.67
N TRP A 223 -9.51 -4.24 6.90
CA TRP A 223 -10.29 -3.55 5.89
C TRP A 223 -10.22 -2.04 6.09
N ILE A 224 -9.94 -1.31 5.03
CA ILE A 224 -10.09 0.15 4.97
C ILE A 224 -11.29 0.42 4.07
N VAL A 225 -12.41 0.80 4.64
CA VAL A 225 -13.68 0.91 3.92
C VAL A 225 -13.72 2.21 3.12
N LEU A 226 -13.78 2.10 1.80
CA LEU A 226 -13.72 3.22 0.86
C LEU A 226 -15.09 3.63 0.32
N ALA A 227 -16.06 2.72 0.33
CA ALA A 227 -17.44 2.99 -0.10
C ALA A 227 -18.40 1.97 0.49
N GLY A 228 -19.67 2.37 0.62
CA GLY A 228 -20.75 1.50 1.04
C GLY A 228 -20.83 1.33 2.56
N ARG A 229 -21.65 0.36 2.96
CA ARG A 229 -21.90 -0.03 4.34
C ARG A 229 -22.35 -1.49 4.38
N GLY A 230 -22.12 -2.14 5.50
CA GLY A 230 -22.49 -3.54 5.70
C GLY A 230 -22.37 -3.95 7.14
N THR A 231 -22.54 -5.24 7.38
CA THR A 231 -22.45 -5.86 8.71
C THR A 231 -21.55 -7.09 8.63
N ILE A 232 -20.60 -7.19 9.54
CA ILE A 232 -19.79 -8.39 9.77
C ILE A 232 -20.47 -9.24 10.84
N ARG A 233 -20.62 -10.53 10.56
CA ARG A 233 -21.20 -11.53 11.47
C ARG A 233 -20.21 -12.64 11.72
N GLY A 234 -20.35 -13.33 12.83
CA GLY A 234 -19.55 -14.50 13.20
C GLY A 234 -19.92 -14.97 14.60
N SER A 235 -19.40 -16.11 15.02
CA SER A 235 -19.63 -16.60 16.37
C SER A 235 -18.81 -15.83 17.40
N GLY A 236 -19.36 -15.74 18.61
CA GLY A 236 -18.63 -15.19 19.76
C GLY A 236 -18.64 -13.66 19.92
N PHE A 237 -19.26 -12.90 19.00
CA PHE A 237 -19.41 -11.45 19.13
C PHE A 237 -20.75 -10.95 18.56
N ALA A 238 -21.17 -9.76 18.98
CA ALA A 238 -22.32 -9.10 18.38
C ALA A 238 -21.97 -8.63 16.97
N ALA A 239 -22.94 -8.72 16.05
CA ALA A 239 -22.76 -8.24 14.68
C ALA A 239 -22.18 -6.82 14.68
N LEU A 240 -21.20 -6.57 13.81
CA LEU A 240 -20.46 -5.31 13.71
C LEU A 240 -20.82 -4.61 12.40
N ASP A 241 -21.48 -3.47 12.49
CA ASP A 241 -21.73 -2.62 11.34
C ASP A 241 -20.46 -1.86 10.95
N PHE A 242 -20.27 -1.67 9.65
CA PHE A 242 -19.21 -0.86 9.08
C PHE A 242 -19.72 0.07 7.97
N ALA A 243 -19.05 1.18 7.76
CA ALA A 243 -19.36 2.17 6.74
C ALA A 243 -18.07 2.81 6.16
N VAL A 244 -18.25 3.62 5.13
CA VAL A 244 -17.15 4.39 4.55
C VAL A 244 -16.39 5.19 5.61
N GLY A 245 -15.05 5.11 5.56
CA GLY A 245 -14.15 5.74 6.53
C GLY A 245 -13.72 4.85 7.68
N ASP A 246 -14.40 3.72 7.91
CA ASP A 246 -14.00 2.78 8.95
C ASP A 246 -12.74 2.01 8.56
N THR A 247 -11.92 1.72 9.58
CA THR A 247 -10.86 0.73 9.50
C THR A 247 -11.22 -0.43 10.43
N VAL A 248 -11.44 -1.59 9.86
CA VAL A 248 -11.89 -2.79 10.57
C VAL A 248 -10.73 -3.78 10.66
N LEU A 249 -10.43 -4.24 11.87
CA LEU A 249 -9.46 -5.28 12.13
C LEU A 249 -10.21 -6.61 12.34
N ILE A 250 -9.94 -7.59 11.48
CA ILE A 250 -10.51 -8.92 11.53
C ILE A 250 -9.45 -9.86 12.13
N PRO A 251 -9.69 -10.39 13.35
CA PRO A 251 -8.72 -11.25 14.00
C PRO A 251 -8.62 -12.63 13.31
N ALA A 252 -7.46 -13.23 13.37
CA ALA A 252 -7.20 -14.56 12.78
C ALA A 252 -8.09 -15.67 13.38
N ALA A 253 -8.54 -15.50 14.62
CA ALA A 253 -9.46 -16.43 15.28
C ALA A 253 -10.89 -16.43 14.70
N LEU A 254 -11.28 -15.41 13.94
CA LEU A 254 -12.61 -15.36 13.30
C LEU A 254 -12.65 -16.25 12.07
N ARG A 255 -12.99 -17.51 12.26
CA ARG A 255 -12.99 -18.55 11.21
C ARG A 255 -14.30 -18.67 10.43
N ASP A 256 -15.40 -18.25 11.03
CA ASP A 256 -16.77 -18.35 10.51
C ASP A 256 -17.36 -16.99 10.15
N GLY A 257 -16.49 -16.02 9.88
CA GLY A 257 -16.92 -14.68 9.51
C GLY A 257 -17.73 -14.66 8.23
N SER A 258 -18.80 -13.84 8.21
CA SER A 258 -19.52 -13.46 6.99
C SER A 258 -19.71 -11.96 6.92
N VAL A 259 -19.84 -11.44 5.71
CA VAL A 259 -20.13 -10.04 5.43
C VAL A 259 -21.47 -9.92 4.71
N VAL A 260 -22.30 -9.01 5.20
CA VAL A 260 -23.57 -8.66 4.55
C VAL A 260 -23.49 -7.21 4.09
N THR A 261 -23.73 -6.99 2.80
CA THR A 261 -23.67 -5.64 2.21
C THR A 261 -25.05 -5.00 2.15
N HIS A 262 -25.18 -3.75 2.63
CA HIS A 262 -26.40 -2.96 2.61
C HIS A 262 -26.37 -1.83 1.58
N ALA A 263 -25.31 -1.74 0.82
CA ALA A 263 -25.06 -0.89 -0.33
C ALA A 263 -23.90 -1.49 -1.12
N PRO A 264 -23.63 -1.09 -2.38
CA PRO A 264 -22.42 -1.50 -3.06
C PRO A 264 -21.19 -1.09 -2.25
N CYS A 265 -20.37 -2.06 -1.86
CA CYS A 265 -19.22 -1.86 -0.99
C CYS A 265 -17.90 -1.88 -1.77
N MET A 266 -16.93 -1.12 -1.27
CA MET A 266 -15.52 -1.20 -1.69
C MET A 266 -14.63 -0.97 -0.48
N TRP A 267 -13.63 -1.83 -0.32
CA TRP A 267 -12.60 -1.68 0.72
C TRP A 267 -11.23 -2.10 0.19
N LEU A 268 -10.19 -1.62 0.86
CA LEU A 268 -8.88 -2.23 0.75
C LEU A 268 -8.80 -3.35 1.77
N GLU A 269 -8.44 -4.53 1.32
CA GLU A 269 -8.08 -5.66 2.16
C GLU A 269 -6.57 -5.71 2.29
N VAL A 270 -6.08 -5.59 3.50
CA VAL A 270 -4.65 -5.57 3.81
C VAL A 270 -4.33 -6.79 4.65
N THR A 271 -3.37 -7.59 4.16
CA THR A 271 -2.86 -8.78 4.85
C THR A 271 -1.35 -8.71 5.02
N VAL A 272 -0.83 -9.49 5.97
CA VAL A 272 0.61 -9.62 6.23
C VAL A 272 1.05 -10.98 5.70
N PRO A 273 1.97 -11.06 4.73
CA PRO A 273 2.48 -12.32 4.21
C PRO A 273 3.17 -13.14 5.31
N ILE A 274 2.98 -14.44 5.27
CA ILE A 274 3.70 -15.38 6.12
C ILE A 274 4.80 -16.09 5.32
N ALA A 275 5.87 -16.52 5.97
CA ALA A 275 7.05 -17.09 5.30
C ALA A 275 6.73 -18.28 4.38
N SER A 276 5.71 -19.09 4.73
CA SER A 276 5.25 -20.21 3.89
C SER A 276 4.62 -19.75 2.57
N ASP A 277 4.01 -18.58 2.54
CA ASP A 277 3.35 -18.04 1.35
C ASP A 277 4.37 -17.46 0.38
N LEU A 278 5.51 -16.96 0.90
CA LEU A 278 6.61 -16.42 0.12
C LEU A 278 7.49 -17.53 -0.50
N ALA A 279 7.60 -18.68 0.17
CA ALA A 279 8.45 -19.80 -0.26
C ALA A 279 7.82 -20.70 -1.33
N GLY A 280 6.50 -20.61 -1.54
CA GLY A 280 5.73 -21.51 -2.41
C GLY A 280 4.93 -20.82 -3.50
N PHE A 281 5.14 -19.52 -3.74
CA PHE A 281 4.35 -18.78 -4.71
C PHE A 281 4.83 -19.02 -6.15
N GLU A 282 4.77 -20.26 -6.61
CA GLU A 282 4.51 -20.49 -8.03
C GLU A 282 3.04 -20.15 -8.27
N ARG A 283 2.77 -19.12 -9.07
CA ARG A 283 1.40 -18.77 -9.49
C ARG A 283 0.74 -20.06 -9.99
N PRO A 284 -0.41 -20.50 -9.41
CA PRO A 284 -1.13 -21.62 -9.96
C PRO A 284 -1.39 -21.35 -11.44
N SER A 285 -1.09 -22.29 -12.28
CA SER A 285 -1.40 -22.20 -13.70
C SER A 285 -2.90 -22.03 -13.89
N ALA A 286 -3.31 -21.39 -15.00
CA ALA A 286 -4.73 -21.23 -15.33
C ALA A 286 -5.48 -22.59 -15.33
N GLU A 287 -4.77 -23.70 -15.52
CA GLU A 287 -5.32 -25.04 -15.50
C GLU A 287 -5.55 -25.55 -14.08
N GLU A 288 -4.64 -25.27 -13.14
CA GLU A 288 -4.81 -25.58 -11.72
C GLU A 288 -5.95 -24.80 -11.09
N LEU A 289 -6.09 -23.52 -11.45
CA LEU A 289 -7.22 -22.70 -11.00
C LEU A 289 -8.56 -23.22 -11.53
N ARG A 290 -8.62 -23.72 -12.78
CA ARG A 290 -9.84 -24.35 -13.33
C ARG A 290 -10.19 -25.67 -12.64
N ARG A 291 -9.20 -26.44 -12.22
CA ARG A 291 -9.42 -27.70 -11.48
C ARG A 291 -9.88 -27.44 -10.04
N ALA A 292 -9.36 -26.41 -9.40
CA ALA A 292 -9.69 -26.08 -8.01
C ALA A 292 -11.08 -25.44 -7.85
N ALA A 293 -11.61 -24.78 -8.88
CA ALA A 293 -12.92 -24.13 -8.85
C ALA A 293 -13.70 -24.44 -10.15
N PRO A 294 -14.46 -25.53 -10.22
CA PRO A 294 -15.35 -25.78 -11.35
C PRO A 294 -16.36 -24.63 -11.48
N GLY A 295 -16.29 -23.86 -12.57
CA GLY A 295 -17.09 -22.65 -12.79
C GLY A 295 -16.29 -21.34 -12.76
N TYR A 296 -14.99 -21.38 -12.47
CA TYR A 296 -14.12 -20.24 -12.62
C TYR A 296 -13.98 -19.84 -14.09
N VAL A 297 -14.54 -18.71 -14.48
CA VAL A 297 -14.38 -18.14 -15.82
C VAL A 297 -13.36 -17.01 -15.69
N GLN A 298 -12.15 -17.24 -16.18
CA GLN A 298 -11.17 -16.18 -16.36
C GLN A 298 -11.71 -15.27 -17.48
N LEU A 299 -12.23 -14.08 -17.12
CA LEU A 299 -12.53 -13.05 -18.11
C LEU A 299 -11.20 -12.64 -18.74
N GLY A 300 -11.02 -13.03 -20.02
CA GLY A 300 -9.76 -12.84 -20.74
C GLY A 300 -9.36 -11.36 -20.72
N VAL A 301 -8.18 -11.10 -20.22
CA VAL A 301 -7.47 -9.85 -20.49
C VAL A 301 -7.11 -9.92 -21.97
N ASN A 302 -7.75 -9.10 -22.83
CA ASN A 302 -7.31 -8.88 -24.19
C ASN A 302 -5.86 -8.35 -24.10
N ARG A 303 -4.89 -9.22 -24.34
CA ARG A 303 -3.55 -8.75 -24.69
C ARG A 303 -3.69 -8.01 -26.02
N PRO A 304 -3.09 -6.83 -26.19
CA PRO A 304 -2.88 -6.30 -27.52
C PRO A 304 -2.13 -7.38 -28.30
N THR A 305 -2.72 -7.87 -29.37
CA THR A 305 -2.01 -8.75 -30.32
C THR A 305 -0.78 -8.02 -30.76
N ASP A 306 0.39 -8.60 -30.55
CA ASP A 306 1.64 -8.17 -31.15
C ASP A 306 1.40 -8.03 -32.64
N ALA A 307 1.47 -6.81 -33.14
CA ALA A 307 1.46 -6.53 -34.56
C ALA A 307 2.69 -7.20 -35.16
N ALA A 308 2.49 -8.16 -36.05
CA ALA A 308 3.55 -8.77 -36.80
C ALA A 308 4.33 -7.68 -37.55
N PRO A 309 5.67 -7.79 -37.63
CA PRO A 309 6.47 -6.84 -38.39
C PRO A 309 6.06 -6.84 -39.88
N PRO A 310 6.07 -5.70 -40.57
CA PRO A 310 5.68 -5.62 -41.97
C PRO A 310 6.65 -6.46 -42.81
N GLY A 311 6.06 -7.41 -43.51
CA GLY A 311 6.82 -8.31 -44.41
C GLY A 311 7.59 -7.55 -45.49
N GLU A 312 8.82 -7.93 -45.66
CA GLU A 312 9.68 -7.55 -46.79
C GLU A 312 8.97 -7.86 -48.12
N LYS A 313 8.80 -6.85 -48.94
CA LYS A 313 8.42 -7.01 -50.32
C LYS A 313 9.65 -7.58 -51.05
N THR A 314 9.60 -8.84 -51.39
CA THR A 314 10.48 -9.40 -52.42
C THR A 314 9.97 -8.95 -53.78
N SER A 315 10.81 -8.14 -54.46
CA SER A 315 10.69 -7.86 -55.88
C SER A 315 11.03 -9.11 -56.70
N GLY A 316 10.14 -9.49 -57.58
CA GLY A 316 10.32 -10.45 -58.66
C GLY A 316 9.29 -10.12 -59.74
#